data_04d5ca1552c6f357f9d04d12b7aa59e2
#
_entry.id   04d5ca1552c6f357f9d04d12b7aa59e2
#
_cell.length_a   1.000
_cell.length_b   1.000
_cell.length_c   1.000
_cell.angle_alpha   90.00
_cell.angle_beta   90.00
_cell.angle_gamma   90.00
#
_symmetry.space_group_name_H-M   'P 1'
#
loop_
_entity.id
_entity.type
_entity.pdbx_description
1 polymer ?
#
loop_
_entity_poly.entity_id
_entity_poly.type
_entity_poly.pdbx_seq_one_letter_code
_entity_poly.pdbx_strand_id
1 'polypeptide(L)'
;DPNDWIPAMPSFKRGASTVTQQLAKNLFLSEDRNFLRKGREAVDTYFLERELTKKRILEIYLNVIEWGDGIYGAEAASRTYFKKSASDLTRDEAAFLAAMIPSPLNIFNPAKNRKRVVRRQRVILRGMNSIKLAYTDK
;
A
#
# COMPACT_ATOMS: atom_id res chain seq x y z
N ASP A 1 14.70 21.12 11.13
CA ASP A 1 13.69 20.09 10.85
C ASP A 1 14.24 18.71 11.20
N PRO A 2 13.49 17.88 11.95
CA PRO A 2 13.91 16.52 12.28
C PRO A 2 14.32 15.68 11.08
N ASN A 3 13.99 16.11 9.87
CA ASN A 3 14.34 15.39 8.63
C ASN A 3 15.69 15.81 8.03
N ASP A 4 16.31 16.88 8.57
CA ASP A 4 17.53 17.47 8.00
C ASP A 4 18.80 16.62 8.20
N TRP A 5 18.75 15.65 9.10
CA TRP A 5 19.89 14.75 9.35
C TRP A 5 19.87 13.46 8.55
N ILE A 6 18.78 13.20 7.83
CA ILE A 6 18.70 12.03 6.97
C ILE A 6 19.61 12.28 5.76
N PRO A 7 20.65 11.46 5.55
CA PRO A 7 21.50 11.63 4.37
C PRO A 7 20.63 11.67 3.12
N ALA A 8 20.95 12.55 2.20
CA ALA A 8 20.24 12.65 0.92
C ALA A 8 20.14 11.27 0.30
N MET A 9 19.00 10.64 0.46
CA MET A 9 18.71 9.36 -0.18
C MET A 9 18.56 9.58 -1.67
N PRO A 10 18.99 8.61 -2.50
CA PRO A 10 18.73 8.73 -3.94
C PRO A 10 17.26 9.06 -4.16
N SER A 11 16.99 10.02 -5.00
CA SER A 11 15.62 10.42 -5.30
C SER A 11 14.84 9.25 -5.89
N PHE A 12 14.03 8.63 -5.05
CA PHE A 12 13.09 7.61 -5.52
C PHE A 12 11.98 8.29 -6.33
N LYS A 13 11.58 7.69 -7.43
CA LYS A 13 10.44 8.20 -8.19
C LYS A 13 9.20 8.25 -7.30
N ARG A 14 8.47 9.37 -7.35
CA ARG A 14 7.21 9.52 -6.60
C ARG A 14 6.29 8.33 -6.84
N GLY A 15 5.74 7.77 -5.78
CA GLY A 15 4.83 6.63 -5.80
C GLY A 15 5.50 5.32 -5.42
N ALA A 16 6.60 4.93 -6.05
CA ALA A 16 7.34 3.71 -5.70
C ALA A 16 7.94 3.83 -4.29
N SER A 17 8.52 4.98 -3.96
CA SER A 17 9.09 5.24 -2.64
C SER A 17 8.02 5.24 -1.54
N THR A 18 6.80 5.71 -1.83
CA THR A 18 5.70 5.71 -0.86
C THR A 18 5.26 4.30 -0.50
N VAL A 19 5.11 3.41 -1.48
CA VAL A 19 4.76 2.00 -1.26
C VAL A 19 5.87 1.30 -0.47
N THR A 20 7.13 1.51 -0.86
CA THR A 20 8.28 0.91 -0.18
C THR A 20 8.39 1.41 1.27
N GLN A 21 8.14 2.70 1.50
CA GLN A 21 8.13 3.27 2.85
C GLN A 21 7.02 2.67 3.70
N GLN A 22 5.82 2.51 3.16
CA GLN A 22 4.70 1.88 3.87
C GLN A 22 5.01 0.41 4.17
N LEU A 23 5.62 -0.31 3.22
CA LEU A 23 6.04 -1.68 3.42
C LEU A 23 7.08 -1.79 4.55
N ALA A 24 8.10 -0.94 4.53
CA ALA A 24 9.13 -0.89 5.58
C ALA A 24 8.48 -0.64 6.95
N LYS A 25 7.56 0.31 7.02
CA LYS A 25 6.82 0.62 8.24
C LYS A 25 6.06 -0.60 8.78
N ASN A 26 5.38 -1.34 7.90
CA ASN A 26 4.59 -2.51 8.32
C ASN A 26 5.43 -3.72 8.71
N LEU A 27 6.59 -3.91 8.06
CA LEU A 27 7.44 -5.09 8.28
C LEU A 27 8.44 -4.92 9.43
N PHE A 28 8.99 -3.72 9.60
CA PHE A 28 10.18 -3.53 10.42
C PHE A 28 9.99 -2.60 11.62
N LEU A 29 8.91 -1.83 11.67
CA LEU A 29 8.75 -0.82 12.70
C LEU A 29 7.73 -1.22 13.75
N SER A 30 8.15 -1.17 15.00
CA SER A 30 7.26 -1.15 16.15
C SER A 30 6.56 0.22 16.23
N GLU A 31 5.54 0.33 17.07
CA GLU A 31 4.71 1.53 17.23
C GLU A 31 5.44 2.74 17.85
N ASP A 32 6.74 2.68 18.04
CA ASP A 32 7.53 3.76 18.61
C ASP A 32 7.58 4.98 17.68
N ARG A 33 7.14 6.11 18.20
CA ARG A 33 7.03 7.38 17.47
C ARG A 33 8.22 8.31 17.72
N ASN A 34 9.47 7.81 17.71
CA ASN A 34 10.64 8.64 17.95
C ASN A 34 11.52 8.80 16.71
N PHE A 35 12.59 9.61 16.83
CA PHE A 35 13.54 9.88 15.74
C PHE A 35 14.20 8.63 15.17
N LEU A 36 14.52 7.67 16.02
CA LEU A 36 15.17 6.42 15.61
C LEU A 36 14.30 5.65 14.62
N ARG A 37 12.98 5.72 14.79
CA ARG A 37 12.02 5.11 13.87
C ARG A 37 12.13 5.68 12.46
N LYS A 38 12.17 7.01 12.31
CA LYS A 38 12.27 7.65 10.98
C LYS A 38 13.57 7.32 10.27
N GLY A 39 14.69 7.34 10.98
CA GLY A 39 15.97 6.96 10.42
C GLY A 39 16.00 5.49 9.99
N ARG A 40 15.46 4.61 10.83
CA ARG A 40 15.34 3.19 10.53
C ARG A 40 14.43 2.95 9.32
N GLU A 41 13.28 3.64 9.26
CA GLU A 41 12.35 3.58 8.13
C GLU A 41 13.05 3.95 6.83
N ALA A 42 13.85 5.01 6.83
CA ALA A 42 14.62 5.44 5.66
C ALA A 42 15.66 4.40 5.24
N VAL A 43 16.40 3.81 6.19
CA VAL A 43 17.39 2.77 5.91
C VAL A 43 16.71 1.51 5.38
N ASP A 44 15.62 1.08 6.01
CA ASP A 44 14.87 -0.10 5.59
C ASP A 44 14.29 0.09 4.17
N THR A 45 13.78 1.29 3.87
CA THR A 45 13.29 1.64 2.53
C THR A 45 14.41 1.51 1.50
N TYR A 46 15.60 2.03 1.79
CA TYR A 46 16.76 1.93 0.91
C TYR A 46 17.14 0.47 0.63
N PHE A 47 17.21 -0.37 1.66
CA PHE A 47 17.53 -1.79 1.50
C PHE A 47 16.45 -2.52 0.71
N LEU A 48 15.17 -2.26 0.97
CA LEU A 48 14.08 -2.88 0.22
C LEU A 48 14.17 -2.54 -1.28
N GLU A 49 14.45 -1.28 -1.62
CA GLU A 49 14.59 -0.85 -3.02
C GLU A 49 15.78 -1.51 -3.71
N ARG A 50 16.85 -1.81 -3.01
CA ARG A 50 18.04 -2.46 -3.58
C ARG A 50 17.89 -3.97 -3.73
N GLU A 51 17.29 -4.62 -2.74
CA GLU A 51 17.27 -6.08 -2.65
C GLU A 51 16.05 -6.71 -3.34
N LEU A 52 14.98 -5.93 -3.53
CA LEU A 52 13.73 -6.44 -4.08
C LEU A 52 13.36 -5.74 -5.38
N THR A 53 12.79 -6.51 -6.32
CA THR A 53 12.15 -5.92 -7.51
C THR A 53 10.89 -5.16 -7.09
N LYS A 54 10.48 -4.17 -7.90
CA LYS A 54 9.23 -3.42 -7.66
C LYS A 54 8.01 -4.32 -7.63
N LYS A 55 7.99 -5.34 -8.48
CA LYS A 55 6.93 -6.35 -8.50
C LYS A 55 6.85 -7.08 -7.15
N ARG A 56 7.99 -7.51 -6.62
CA ARG A 56 8.05 -8.23 -5.35
C ARG A 56 7.68 -7.32 -4.18
N ILE A 57 8.10 -6.07 -4.19
CA ILE A 57 7.72 -5.08 -3.18
C ILE A 57 6.20 -4.90 -3.15
N LEU A 58 5.58 -4.72 -4.30
CA LEU A 58 4.13 -4.58 -4.40
C LEU A 58 3.40 -5.85 -3.92
N GLU A 59 3.90 -7.01 -4.31
CA GLU A 59 3.34 -8.30 -3.86
C GLU A 59 3.37 -8.42 -2.34
N ILE A 60 4.51 -8.14 -1.71
CA ILE A 60 4.64 -8.19 -0.25
C ILE A 60 3.72 -7.15 0.40
N TYR A 61 3.71 -5.92 -0.13
CA TYR A 61 2.86 -4.85 0.36
C TYR A 61 1.39 -5.27 0.41
N LEU A 62 0.87 -5.82 -0.69
CA LEU A 62 -0.52 -6.26 -0.77
C LEU A 62 -0.84 -7.43 0.16
N ASN A 63 0.17 -8.18 0.58
CA ASN A 63 -0.02 -9.31 1.49
C ASN A 63 0.06 -8.95 2.97
N VAL A 64 0.53 -7.75 3.31
CA VAL A 64 0.76 -7.36 4.72
C VAL A 64 -0.05 -6.16 5.18
N ILE A 65 -0.55 -5.32 4.27
CA ILE A 65 -1.27 -4.12 4.67
C ILE A 65 -2.62 -4.46 5.31
N GLU A 66 -3.07 -3.55 6.16
CA GLU A 66 -4.35 -3.67 6.84
C GLU A 66 -5.48 -3.10 5.98
N TRP A 67 -6.57 -3.85 5.83
CA TRP A 67 -7.79 -3.43 5.12
C TRP A 67 -8.99 -3.23 6.05
N GLY A 68 -8.82 -3.41 7.32
CA GLY A 68 -9.84 -3.27 8.34
C GLY A 68 -9.28 -3.75 9.67
N ASP A 69 -10.03 -3.61 10.74
CA ASP A 69 -9.57 -4.06 12.05
C ASP A 69 -9.29 -5.57 12.04
N GLY A 70 -8.02 -5.93 12.17
CA GLY A 70 -7.58 -7.33 12.15
C GLY A 70 -7.58 -7.98 10.77
N ILE A 71 -7.79 -7.22 9.68
CA ILE A 71 -7.81 -7.75 8.31
C ILE A 71 -6.51 -7.38 7.61
N TYR A 72 -5.59 -8.31 7.52
CA TYR A 72 -4.27 -8.10 6.94
C TYR A 72 -4.09 -8.90 5.65
N GLY A 73 -3.69 -8.20 4.59
CA GLY A 73 -3.40 -8.79 3.29
C GLY A 73 -4.60 -8.90 2.37
N ALA A 74 -4.32 -8.95 1.07
CA ALA A 74 -5.33 -8.96 0.02
C ALA A 74 -6.25 -10.18 0.07
N GLU A 75 -5.72 -11.35 0.41
CA GLU A 75 -6.53 -12.57 0.50
C GLU A 75 -7.57 -12.47 1.63
N ALA A 76 -7.14 -12.02 2.81
CA ALA A 76 -8.05 -11.82 3.94
C ALA A 76 -9.11 -10.76 3.62
N ALA A 77 -8.70 -9.67 2.97
CA ALA A 77 -9.63 -8.61 2.56
C ALA A 77 -10.64 -9.11 1.54
N SER A 78 -10.19 -9.85 0.53
CA SER A 78 -11.07 -10.43 -0.49
C SER A 78 -12.12 -11.37 0.13
N ARG A 79 -11.69 -12.23 1.01
CA ARG A 79 -12.61 -13.17 1.69
C ARG A 79 -13.58 -12.45 2.62
N THR A 80 -13.12 -11.43 3.32
CA THR A 80 -13.95 -10.65 4.24
C THR A 80 -15.02 -9.85 3.50
N TYR A 81 -14.63 -9.12 2.46
CA TYR A 81 -15.54 -8.19 1.78
C TYR A 81 -16.32 -8.83 0.62
N PHE A 82 -15.76 -9.81 -0.06
CA PHE A 82 -16.36 -10.40 -1.27
C PHE A 82 -16.58 -11.91 -1.22
N LYS A 83 -16.17 -12.57 -0.14
CA LYS A 83 -16.38 -14.02 0.08
C LYS A 83 -15.75 -14.90 -1.01
N LYS A 84 -14.62 -14.47 -1.54
CA LYS A 84 -13.88 -15.18 -2.59
C LYS A 84 -12.37 -15.01 -2.42
N SER A 85 -11.61 -15.83 -3.13
CA SER A 85 -10.15 -15.70 -3.20
C SER A 85 -9.76 -14.41 -3.91
N ALA A 86 -8.63 -13.80 -3.52
CA ALA A 86 -8.12 -12.61 -4.18
C ALA A 86 -7.87 -12.82 -5.68
N SER A 87 -7.48 -14.04 -6.08
CA SER A 87 -7.29 -14.39 -7.50
C SER A 87 -8.58 -14.34 -8.32
N ASP A 88 -9.74 -14.41 -7.66
CA ASP A 88 -11.06 -14.42 -8.31
C ASP A 88 -11.73 -13.05 -8.30
N LEU A 89 -11.07 -12.02 -7.77
CA LEU A 89 -11.62 -10.68 -7.74
C LEU A 89 -11.86 -10.16 -9.15
N THR A 90 -13.04 -9.56 -9.34
CA THR A 90 -13.30 -8.79 -10.55
C THR A 90 -12.51 -7.48 -10.50
N ARG A 91 -12.41 -6.83 -11.65
CA ARG A 91 -11.77 -5.52 -11.76
C ARG A 91 -12.41 -4.49 -10.83
N ASP A 92 -13.74 -4.47 -10.76
CA ASP A 92 -14.49 -3.56 -9.88
C ASP A 92 -14.20 -3.84 -8.41
N GLU A 93 -14.16 -5.11 -8.03
CA GLU A 93 -13.85 -5.52 -6.65
C GLU A 93 -12.43 -5.18 -6.26
N ALA A 94 -11.47 -5.41 -7.16
CA ALA A 94 -10.07 -5.03 -6.92
C ALA A 94 -9.92 -3.51 -6.74
N ALA A 95 -10.62 -2.73 -7.57
CA ALA A 95 -10.63 -1.26 -7.44
C ALA A 95 -11.28 -0.80 -6.14
N PHE A 96 -12.28 -1.50 -5.65
CA PHE A 96 -12.93 -1.23 -4.37
C PHE A 96 -11.93 -1.41 -3.21
N LEU A 97 -11.20 -2.52 -3.19
CA LEU A 97 -10.17 -2.75 -2.18
C LEU A 97 -9.04 -1.71 -2.28
N ALA A 98 -8.59 -1.38 -3.49
CA ALA A 98 -7.58 -0.35 -3.70
C ALA A 98 -8.04 1.02 -3.18
N ALA A 99 -9.32 1.33 -3.31
CA ALA A 99 -9.90 2.58 -2.82
C ALA A 99 -9.81 2.71 -1.29
N MET A 100 -9.79 1.60 -0.57
CA MET A 100 -9.71 1.59 0.89
C MET A 100 -8.31 1.85 1.44
N ILE A 101 -7.27 1.60 0.65
CA ILE A 101 -5.87 1.57 1.13
C ILE A 101 -5.45 2.81 1.93
N PRO A 102 -5.76 4.05 1.52
CA PRO A 102 -5.29 5.23 2.26
C PRO A 102 -5.77 5.34 3.70
N SER A 103 -6.95 4.82 4.02
CA SER A 103 -7.52 4.89 5.38
C SER A 103 -8.60 3.83 5.59
N PRO A 104 -8.21 2.54 5.63
CA PRO A 104 -9.17 1.46 5.65
C PRO A 104 -9.97 1.32 6.96
N LEU A 105 -9.47 1.92 8.05
CA LEU A 105 -10.15 1.87 9.35
C LEU A 105 -11.14 3.01 9.57
N ASN A 106 -10.99 4.11 8.83
CA ASN A 106 -11.76 5.34 9.07
C ASN A 106 -12.40 5.90 7.80
N ILE A 107 -11.68 6.78 7.10
CA ILE A 107 -12.23 7.59 5.99
C ILE A 107 -12.71 6.71 4.84
N PHE A 108 -11.98 5.65 4.52
CA PHE A 108 -12.28 4.73 3.43
C PHE A 108 -12.70 3.34 3.93
N ASN A 109 -13.32 3.28 5.11
CA ASN A 109 -13.94 2.06 5.59
C ASN A 109 -15.37 1.96 5.05
N PRO A 110 -15.74 0.86 4.36
CA PRO A 110 -17.07 0.73 3.74
C PRO A 110 -18.23 0.77 4.75
N ALA A 111 -18.01 0.30 5.98
CA ALA A 111 -19.04 0.34 7.01
C ALA A 111 -19.31 1.76 7.51
N LYS A 112 -18.33 2.64 7.43
CA LYS A 112 -18.43 4.03 7.92
C LYS A 112 -18.73 5.02 6.81
N ASN A 113 -18.14 4.85 5.64
CA ASN A 113 -18.16 5.84 4.55
C ASN A 113 -18.24 5.17 3.16
N ARG A 114 -19.22 4.31 2.95
CA ARG A 114 -19.33 3.55 1.69
C ARG A 114 -19.33 4.46 0.45
N LYS A 115 -20.01 5.60 0.51
CA LYS A 115 -20.08 6.54 -0.61
C LYS A 115 -18.70 7.08 -1.01
N ARG A 116 -17.84 7.33 -0.04
CA ARG A 116 -16.45 7.79 -0.30
C ARG A 116 -15.61 6.69 -0.95
N VAL A 117 -15.76 5.46 -0.49
CA VAL A 117 -15.07 4.32 -1.07
C VAL A 117 -15.49 4.13 -2.53
N VAL A 118 -16.79 4.12 -2.80
CA VAL A 118 -17.35 3.96 -4.16
C VAL A 118 -16.91 5.10 -5.08
N ARG A 119 -16.89 6.35 -4.59
CA ARG A 119 -16.41 7.49 -5.37
C ARG A 119 -14.96 7.32 -5.77
N ARG A 120 -14.11 6.93 -4.84
CA ARG A 120 -12.69 6.66 -5.10
C ARG A 120 -12.50 5.46 -6.03
N GLN A 121 -13.30 4.41 -5.84
CA GLN A 121 -13.31 3.24 -6.74
C GLN A 121 -13.56 3.66 -8.20
N ARG A 122 -14.51 4.54 -8.43
CA ARG A 122 -14.81 5.04 -9.79
C ARG A 122 -13.64 5.77 -10.41
N VAL A 123 -12.92 6.59 -9.62
CA VAL A 123 -11.72 7.29 -10.08
C VAL A 123 -10.64 6.28 -10.47
N ILE A 124 -10.43 5.27 -9.65
CA ILE A 124 -9.44 4.21 -9.90
C ILE A 124 -9.80 3.44 -11.17
N LEU A 125 -11.05 3.05 -11.33
CA LEU A 125 -11.50 2.31 -12.53
C LEU A 125 -11.26 3.11 -13.82
N ARG A 126 -11.50 4.42 -13.81
CA ARG A 126 -11.22 5.27 -14.97
C ARG A 126 -9.74 5.31 -15.32
N GLY A 127 -8.87 5.27 -14.32
CA GLY A 127 -7.42 5.33 -14.53
C GLY A 127 -6.77 3.99 -14.86
N MET A 128 -7.41 2.86 -14.55
CA MET A 128 -6.78 1.53 -14.66
C MET A 128 -6.32 1.18 -16.07
N ASN A 129 -7.04 1.62 -17.10
CA ASN A 129 -6.70 1.33 -18.50
C ASN A 129 -5.47 2.11 -19.00
N SER A 130 -5.17 3.25 -18.38
CA SER A 130 -4.09 4.13 -18.81
C SER A 130 -2.81 3.94 -18.01
N ILE A 131 -2.83 3.13 -16.95
CA ILE A 131 -1.67 2.90 -16.10
C ILE A 131 -0.89 1.69 -16.61
N LYS A 132 0.39 1.92 -16.95
CA LYS A 132 1.36 0.85 -17.18
C LYS A 132 2.20 0.68 -15.93
N LEU A 133 2.25 -0.53 -15.40
CA LEU A 133 3.14 -0.85 -14.29
C LEU A 133 4.57 -0.98 -14.83
N ALA A 134 5.54 -0.41 -14.13
CA ALA A 134 6.92 -0.33 -14.57
C ALA A 134 7.61 -1.70 -14.76
N TYR A 135 6.96 -2.78 -14.36
CA TYR A 135 7.48 -4.13 -14.46
C TYR A 135 6.69 -5.05 -15.40
N THR A 136 5.68 -4.52 -16.12
CA THR A 136 4.84 -5.36 -17.00
C THR A 136 5.39 -5.53 -18.41
N ASP A 137 6.45 -4.81 -18.74
CA ASP A 137 7.05 -4.80 -20.08
C ASP A 137 8.24 -5.77 -20.19
N LYS A 138 8.27 -6.83 -19.36
CA LYS A 138 9.30 -7.87 -19.45
C LYS A 138 8.70 -9.18 -19.88
#